data_083cb884d869ec61d42c9c929767d881
#
_entry.id   083cb884d869ec61d42c9c929767d881
#
_cell.length_a   1.000
_cell.length_b   1.000
_cell.length_c   1.000
_cell.angle_alpha   90.00
_cell.angle_beta   90.00
_cell.angle_gamma   90.00
#
_symmetry.space_group_name_H-M   'P 1'
#
loop_
_entity.id
_entity.type
_entity.pdbx_description
1 polymer ?
#
loop_
_entity_poly.entity_id
_entity_poly.type
_entity_poly.pdbx_seq_one_letter_code
_entity_poly.pdbx_strand_id
1 'polypeptide(L)'
;MDEKQLSIDIVGLAGAYSYALDCIEAELVNITNKHGKRVAYMSVCMAKYWNVENDALQDLAICALLHDNALTQYITEEVKKNPGIDIGEDFLNEKANLHCIYGENNIAKIPFKTNVSNVILYHHELANGKGPFKKAWQEVPLFARIIHLADVIDAIANNIKFRQEKWDKCCEFLVKQKGVLFDDECVEAFLEMISKETFVSLEDGTFESKLWEIVPRKKQMFDWNTCKNIADFFANIVDYKSPFTSRHSIGVAEKAAQYAKYIGCLLYTSPSPRDMRRS
;
A
#
# COMPACT_ATOMS: atom_id res chain seq x y z
N MET A 1 -1.38 -31.68 19.28
CA MET A 1 -2.51 -30.75 19.02
C MET A 1 -2.28 -30.21 17.63
N ASP A 2 -3.13 -30.55 16.68
CA ASP A 2 -3.01 -29.99 15.33
C ASP A 2 -3.14 -28.49 15.45
N GLU A 3 -2.07 -27.76 15.11
CA GLU A 3 -2.10 -26.30 15.02
C GLU A 3 -3.14 -25.95 13.96
N LYS A 4 -4.23 -25.31 14.38
CA LYS A 4 -5.28 -24.85 13.47
C LYS A 4 -4.67 -23.86 12.49
N GLN A 5 -4.62 -24.24 11.23
CA GLN A 5 -4.22 -23.36 10.13
C GLN A 5 -5.44 -22.76 9.46
N LEU A 6 -5.32 -21.52 9.02
CA LEU A 6 -6.34 -20.80 8.25
C LEU A 6 -5.84 -20.50 6.84
N SER A 7 -6.76 -20.62 5.88
CA SER A 7 -6.48 -20.35 4.48
C SER A 7 -6.81 -18.88 4.15
N ILE A 8 -5.80 -18.05 3.85
CA ILE A 8 -5.94 -16.62 3.59
C ILE A 8 -5.37 -16.26 2.21
N ASP A 9 -6.11 -15.43 1.47
CA ASP A 9 -5.64 -14.73 0.27
C ASP A 9 -5.11 -13.35 0.68
N ILE A 10 -3.80 -13.22 0.94
CA ILE A 10 -3.20 -11.96 1.40
C ILE A 10 -3.26 -10.89 0.32
N VAL A 11 -3.05 -11.26 -0.96
CA VAL A 11 -3.13 -10.32 -2.09
C VAL A 11 -4.53 -9.74 -2.20
N GLY A 12 -5.56 -10.60 -2.08
CA GLY A 12 -6.96 -10.16 -2.07
C GLY A 12 -7.29 -9.25 -0.89
N LEU A 13 -6.76 -9.55 0.30
CA LEU A 13 -6.89 -8.67 1.47
C LEU A 13 -6.20 -7.34 1.25
N ALA A 14 -4.95 -7.31 0.78
CA ALA A 14 -4.23 -6.07 0.47
C ALA A 14 -4.99 -5.21 -0.54
N GLY A 15 -5.55 -5.82 -1.59
CA GLY A 15 -6.36 -5.11 -2.58
C GLY A 15 -7.68 -4.54 -2.03
N ALA A 16 -8.32 -5.22 -1.08
CA ALA A 16 -9.50 -4.70 -0.40
C ALA A 16 -9.15 -3.53 0.55
N TYR A 17 -8.01 -3.64 1.23
CA TYR A 17 -7.54 -2.58 2.13
C TYR A 17 -7.00 -1.36 1.41
N SER A 18 -6.30 -1.53 0.29
CA SER A 18 -5.91 -0.41 -0.57
C SER A 18 -7.11 0.45 -0.93
N TYR A 19 -8.25 -0.16 -1.27
CA TYR A 19 -9.47 0.60 -1.53
C TYR A 19 -9.97 1.37 -0.30
N ALA A 20 -9.90 0.77 0.89
CA ALA A 20 -10.29 1.46 2.12
C ALA A 20 -9.34 2.62 2.48
N LEU A 21 -8.03 2.47 2.22
CA LEU A 21 -7.04 3.54 2.36
C LEU A 21 -7.35 4.68 1.39
N ASP A 22 -7.51 4.39 0.10
CA ASP A 22 -7.86 5.39 -0.93
C ASP A 22 -9.10 6.21 -0.54
N CYS A 23 -10.14 5.58 0.03
CA CYS A 23 -11.35 6.29 0.48
C CYS A 23 -11.06 7.26 1.64
N ILE A 24 -10.13 6.91 2.53
CA ILE A 24 -9.74 7.77 3.65
C ILE A 24 -8.86 8.92 3.16
N GLU A 25 -7.93 8.63 2.29
CA GLU A 25 -6.98 9.59 1.73
C GLU A 25 -7.67 10.59 0.80
N ALA A 26 -8.70 10.16 0.07
CA ALA A 26 -9.55 11.05 -0.72
C ALA A 26 -10.24 12.13 0.14
N GLU A 27 -10.63 11.78 1.37
CA GLU A 27 -11.22 12.74 2.32
C GLU A 27 -10.17 13.70 2.94
N LEU A 28 -8.93 13.24 3.11
CA LEU A 28 -7.89 13.98 3.81
C LEU A 28 -7.00 14.81 2.90
N VAL A 29 -6.63 14.26 1.74
CA VAL A 29 -5.58 14.82 0.87
C VAL A 29 -5.93 14.83 -0.63
N ASN A 30 -7.21 14.67 -0.97
CA ASN A 30 -7.72 14.67 -2.35
C ASN A 30 -7.06 13.63 -3.29
N ILE A 31 -6.56 12.53 -2.76
CA ILE A 31 -6.06 11.42 -3.56
C ILE A 31 -7.24 10.79 -4.31
N THR A 32 -7.03 10.44 -5.56
CA THR A 32 -8.08 9.86 -6.39
C THR A 32 -8.35 8.41 -6.02
N ASN A 33 -9.62 8.02 -6.05
CA ASN A 33 -10.05 6.65 -5.77
C ASN A 33 -9.25 5.62 -6.62
N LYS A 34 -8.90 4.48 -6.02
CA LYS A 34 -8.09 3.39 -6.60
C LYS A 34 -6.62 3.72 -6.87
N HIS A 35 -6.07 4.75 -6.23
CA HIS A 35 -4.66 5.13 -6.35
C HIS A 35 -3.72 3.94 -6.11
N GLY A 36 -3.76 3.31 -4.93
CA GLY A 36 -2.89 2.20 -4.60
C GLY A 36 -2.98 1.02 -5.59
N LYS A 37 -4.17 0.75 -6.17
CA LYS A 37 -4.32 -0.28 -7.20
C LYS A 37 -3.70 0.12 -8.54
N ARG A 38 -3.75 1.41 -8.95
CA ARG A 38 -3.09 1.88 -10.17
C ARG A 38 -1.57 1.84 -10.02
N VAL A 39 -1.06 2.27 -8.86
CA VAL A 39 0.37 2.14 -8.52
C VAL A 39 0.80 0.68 -8.58
N ALA A 40 0.04 -0.23 -7.96
CA ALA A 40 0.34 -1.67 -8.01
C ALA A 40 0.32 -2.22 -9.45
N TYR A 41 -0.66 -1.83 -10.27
CA TYR A 41 -0.73 -2.29 -11.65
C TYR A 41 0.47 -1.84 -12.49
N MET A 42 0.84 -0.56 -12.42
CA MET A 42 2.04 -0.06 -13.09
C MET A 42 3.30 -0.75 -12.59
N SER A 43 3.44 -0.92 -11.27
CA SER A 43 4.59 -1.59 -10.65
C SER A 43 4.77 -3.02 -11.15
N VAL A 44 3.69 -3.83 -11.19
CA VAL A 44 3.80 -5.22 -11.66
C VAL A 44 4.01 -5.31 -13.18
N CYS A 45 3.54 -4.34 -13.96
CA CYS A 45 3.85 -4.28 -15.38
C CYS A 45 5.34 -3.97 -15.60
N MET A 46 5.89 -2.97 -14.90
CA MET A 46 7.31 -2.61 -14.96
C MET A 46 8.22 -3.75 -14.49
N ALA A 47 7.81 -4.51 -13.48
CA ALA A 47 8.59 -5.61 -12.90
C ALA A 47 8.95 -6.71 -13.93
N LYS A 48 8.21 -6.83 -15.02
CA LYS A 48 8.50 -7.73 -16.13
C LYS A 48 9.84 -7.41 -16.81
N TYR A 49 10.25 -6.16 -16.79
CA TYR A 49 11.55 -5.74 -17.34
C TYR A 49 12.72 -6.50 -16.68
N TRP A 50 12.62 -6.78 -15.39
CA TRP A 50 13.62 -7.55 -14.63
C TRP A 50 13.25 -9.03 -14.46
N ASN A 51 12.25 -9.52 -15.18
CA ASN A 51 11.73 -10.91 -15.05
C ASN A 51 11.34 -11.25 -13.60
N VAL A 52 10.76 -10.28 -12.87
CA VAL A 52 10.22 -10.53 -11.53
C VAL A 52 8.94 -11.35 -11.64
N GLU A 53 8.92 -12.51 -11.01
CA GLU A 53 7.85 -13.49 -11.14
C GLU A 53 7.42 -14.07 -9.78
N ASN A 54 6.30 -14.81 -9.78
CA ASN A 54 5.83 -15.63 -8.67
C ASN A 54 5.71 -14.87 -7.32
N ASP A 55 6.39 -15.38 -6.30
CA ASP A 55 6.31 -14.84 -4.93
C ASP A 55 6.84 -13.39 -4.86
N ALA A 56 7.91 -13.08 -5.58
CA ALA A 56 8.45 -11.73 -5.63
C ALA A 56 7.48 -10.73 -6.29
N LEU A 57 6.76 -11.16 -7.32
CA LEU A 57 5.74 -10.33 -7.96
C LEU A 57 4.52 -10.09 -7.05
N GLN A 58 4.12 -11.11 -6.27
CA GLN A 58 3.08 -10.96 -5.25
C GLN A 58 3.49 -9.97 -4.17
N ASP A 59 4.71 -10.10 -3.65
CA ASP A 59 5.24 -9.24 -2.61
C ASP A 59 5.36 -7.78 -3.09
N LEU A 60 5.82 -7.55 -4.33
CA LEU A 60 5.81 -6.23 -4.94
C LEU A 60 4.38 -5.66 -5.03
N ALA A 61 3.41 -6.45 -5.47
CA ALA A 61 2.02 -6.01 -5.55
C ALA A 61 1.46 -5.63 -4.18
N ILE A 62 1.74 -6.42 -3.14
CA ILE A 62 1.32 -6.12 -1.75
C ILE A 62 1.98 -4.83 -1.27
N CYS A 63 3.29 -4.66 -1.48
CA CYS A 63 4.00 -3.43 -1.11
C CYS A 63 3.40 -2.21 -1.84
N ALA A 64 3.15 -2.31 -3.15
CA ALA A 64 2.57 -1.22 -3.92
C ALA A 64 1.12 -0.89 -3.53
N LEU A 65 0.29 -1.90 -3.22
CA LEU A 65 -1.07 -1.70 -2.71
C LEU A 65 -1.11 -1.01 -1.34
N LEU A 66 -0.06 -1.15 -0.56
CA LEU A 66 0.02 -0.73 0.84
C LEU A 66 1.15 0.28 1.08
N HIS A 67 1.69 0.94 0.03
CA HIS A 67 2.85 1.83 0.17
C HIS A 67 2.57 2.98 1.16
N ASP A 68 1.37 3.53 1.13
CA ASP A 68 0.90 4.60 2.01
C ASP A 68 0.10 4.11 3.23
N ASN A 69 0.29 2.85 3.65
CA ASN A 69 -0.48 2.23 4.73
C ASN A 69 -0.47 2.98 6.07
N ALA A 70 0.44 3.92 6.27
CA ALA A 70 0.56 4.72 7.48
C ALA A 70 0.28 6.22 7.28
N LEU A 71 -0.11 6.66 6.09
CA LEU A 71 -0.37 8.07 5.81
C LEU A 71 -1.48 8.62 6.72
N THR A 72 -2.60 7.92 6.85
CA THR A 72 -3.70 8.27 7.75
C THR A 72 -3.26 8.31 9.22
N GLN A 73 -2.44 7.35 9.65
CA GLN A 73 -1.87 7.33 10.99
C GLN A 73 -1.05 8.60 11.23
N TYR A 74 -0.13 8.89 10.33
CA TYR A 74 0.75 10.05 10.41
C TYR A 74 -0.04 11.36 10.49
N ILE A 75 -0.98 11.60 9.58
CA ILE A 75 -1.83 12.79 9.56
C ILE A 75 -2.60 12.93 10.88
N THR A 76 -3.23 11.84 11.34
CA THR A 76 -4.02 11.85 12.57
C THR A 76 -3.18 12.19 13.82
N GLU A 77 -1.95 11.67 13.89
CA GLU A 77 -1.04 11.94 15.00
C GLU A 77 -0.53 13.37 14.98
N GLU A 78 -0.23 13.92 13.80
CA GLU A 78 0.24 15.31 13.69
C GLU A 78 -0.87 16.33 13.97
N VAL A 79 -2.09 16.09 13.50
CA VAL A 79 -3.25 16.94 13.84
C VAL A 79 -3.53 16.94 15.35
N LYS A 80 -3.36 15.79 16.02
CA LYS A 80 -3.50 15.72 17.49
C LYS A 80 -2.43 16.52 18.23
N LYS A 81 -1.19 16.50 17.73
CA LYS A 81 -0.06 17.27 18.32
C LYS A 81 -0.18 18.77 18.05
N ASN A 82 -0.69 19.13 16.89
CA ASN A 82 -0.78 20.51 16.41
C ASN A 82 -2.21 20.80 15.91
N PRO A 83 -3.19 21.03 16.81
CA PRO A 83 -4.55 21.34 16.41
C PRO A 83 -4.60 22.61 15.54
N GLY A 84 -5.18 22.49 14.34
CA GLY A 84 -5.27 23.61 13.38
C GLY A 84 -4.14 23.68 12.36
N ILE A 85 -3.27 22.66 12.30
CA ILE A 85 -2.26 22.55 11.23
C ILE A 85 -2.97 22.39 9.87
N ASP A 86 -2.48 23.13 8.88
CA ASP A 86 -2.93 22.96 7.50
C ASP A 86 -2.27 21.71 6.90
N ILE A 87 -3.10 20.75 6.46
CA ILE A 87 -2.65 19.52 5.81
C ILE A 87 -2.65 19.79 4.30
N GLY A 88 -1.73 20.65 3.84
CA GLY A 88 -1.48 20.90 2.43
C GLY A 88 -0.34 20.07 1.86
N GLU A 89 -0.06 20.25 0.56
CA GLU A 89 1.05 19.58 -0.13
C GLU A 89 2.40 19.84 0.55
N ASP A 90 2.63 21.05 1.05
CA ASP A 90 3.88 21.40 1.76
C ASP A 90 4.08 20.58 3.02
N PHE A 91 3.02 20.36 3.81
CA PHE A 91 3.06 19.52 5.00
C PHE A 91 3.41 18.06 4.67
N LEU A 92 2.80 17.52 3.61
CA LEU A 92 3.07 16.15 3.17
C LEU A 92 4.51 15.98 2.68
N ASN A 93 5.04 16.98 1.97
CA ASN A 93 6.40 16.96 1.44
C ASN A 93 7.48 17.13 2.52
N GLU A 94 7.28 18.03 3.48
CA GLU A 94 8.29 18.33 4.53
C GLU A 94 8.56 17.14 5.48
N LYS A 95 7.56 16.31 5.71
CA LYS A 95 7.63 15.20 6.68
C LYS A 95 7.30 13.84 6.08
N ALA A 96 7.47 13.69 4.78
CA ALA A 96 7.20 12.44 4.06
C ALA A 96 7.89 11.21 4.69
N ASN A 97 9.03 11.40 5.36
CA ASN A 97 9.77 10.32 6.00
C ASN A 97 9.01 9.62 7.15
N LEU A 98 8.10 10.30 7.85
CA LEU A 98 7.44 9.71 9.03
C LEU A 98 6.42 8.64 8.65
N HIS A 99 5.60 8.85 7.60
CA HIS A 99 4.68 7.80 7.17
C HIS A 99 5.43 6.59 6.59
N CYS A 100 6.59 6.80 5.95
CA CYS A 100 7.45 5.71 5.49
C CYS A 100 7.97 4.87 6.66
N ILE A 101 8.42 5.50 7.76
CA ILE A 101 8.90 4.79 8.96
C ILE A 101 7.76 3.99 9.60
N TYR A 102 6.60 4.61 9.78
CA TYR A 102 5.44 3.91 10.35
C TYR A 102 4.96 2.79 9.42
N GLY A 103 4.92 3.05 8.12
CA GLY A 103 4.51 2.08 7.11
C GLY A 103 5.40 0.85 7.06
N GLU A 104 6.71 1.01 7.08
CA GLU A 104 7.67 -0.09 7.13
C GLU A 104 7.46 -0.95 8.39
N ASN A 105 7.28 -0.32 9.56
CA ASN A 105 7.01 -1.03 10.80
C ASN A 105 5.67 -1.78 10.76
N ASN A 106 4.67 -1.20 10.13
CA ASN A 106 3.35 -1.82 10.00
C ASN A 106 3.40 -3.08 9.14
N ILE A 107 4.02 -3.02 7.96
CA ILE A 107 4.08 -4.15 7.03
C ILE A 107 4.92 -5.32 7.53
N ALA A 108 5.79 -5.12 8.52
CA ALA A 108 6.57 -6.20 9.13
C ALA A 108 5.71 -7.34 9.72
N LYS A 109 4.40 -7.10 9.90
CA LYS A 109 3.43 -8.11 10.35
C LYS A 109 2.87 -8.98 9.22
N ILE A 110 3.11 -8.61 7.97
CA ILE A 110 2.67 -9.35 6.79
C ILE A 110 3.71 -10.44 6.47
N PRO A 111 3.31 -11.69 6.25
CA PRO A 111 4.23 -12.78 5.94
C PRO A 111 4.64 -12.75 4.45
N PHE A 112 5.55 -11.86 4.10
CA PHE A 112 6.16 -11.81 2.78
C PHE A 112 6.99 -13.06 2.49
N LYS A 113 7.12 -13.41 1.22
CA LYS A 113 7.88 -14.58 0.75
C LYS A 113 9.33 -14.24 0.40
N THR A 114 9.56 -12.98 0.04
CA THR A 114 10.87 -12.46 -0.31
C THR A 114 11.30 -11.37 0.66
N ASN A 115 12.52 -10.88 0.54
CA ASN A 115 12.99 -9.77 1.35
C ASN A 115 12.42 -8.45 0.80
N VAL A 116 11.50 -7.85 1.53
CA VAL A 116 10.91 -6.53 1.23
C VAL A 116 11.38 -5.44 2.19
N SER A 117 12.42 -5.69 2.97
CA SER A 117 12.97 -4.72 3.93
C SER A 117 13.32 -3.41 3.24
N ASN A 118 12.92 -2.31 3.85
CA ASN A 118 13.14 -0.95 3.36
C ASN A 118 12.40 -0.60 2.04
N VAL A 119 11.50 -1.42 1.56
CA VAL A 119 10.70 -1.08 0.37
C VAL A 119 9.77 0.08 0.69
N ILE A 120 9.00 -0.01 1.77
CA ILE A 120 8.12 1.08 2.20
C ILE A 120 8.91 2.24 2.82
N LEU A 121 10.00 1.93 3.52
CA LEU A 121 10.83 2.98 4.12
C LEU A 121 11.39 3.93 3.06
N TYR A 122 11.83 3.43 1.89
CA TYR A 122 12.54 4.22 0.90
C TYR A 122 11.74 4.50 -0.39
N HIS A 123 10.42 4.31 -0.39
CA HIS A 123 9.62 4.53 -1.59
C HIS A 123 9.51 6.02 -2.02
N HIS A 124 9.97 6.96 -1.22
CA HIS A 124 10.13 8.37 -1.60
C HIS A 124 11.59 8.81 -1.78
N GLU A 125 12.54 7.87 -1.80
CA GLU A 125 13.92 8.21 -2.12
C GLU A 125 14.11 8.59 -3.59
N LEU A 126 15.00 9.54 -3.83
CA LEU A 126 15.27 10.10 -5.16
C LEU A 126 16.59 9.54 -5.74
N ALA A 127 16.64 9.37 -7.06
CA ALA A 127 17.82 8.87 -7.76
C ALA A 127 19.07 9.71 -7.50
N ASN A 128 18.92 11.02 -7.29
CA ASN A 128 20.01 11.95 -7.00
C ASN A 128 20.48 11.95 -5.51
N GLY A 129 19.92 11.07 -4.66
CA GLY A 129 20.24 10.98 -3.24
C GLY A 129 19.76 12.14 -2.37
N LYS A 130 18.84 12.95 -2.86
CA LYS A 130 18.24 14.09 -2.12
C LYS A 130 16.85 13.77 -1.54
N GLY A 131 16.47 12.50 -1.49
CA GLY A 131 15.24 12.03 -0.88
C GLY A 131 15.19 12.20 0.63
N PRO A 132 14.09 11.81 1.29
CA PRO A 132 13.86 12.04 2.71
C PRO A 132 14.92 11.45 3.64
N PHE A 133 15.51 10.30 3.26
CA PHE A 133 16.55 9.61 4.04
C PHE A 133 17.95 9.80 3.47
N LYS A 134 18.10 10.54 2.36
CA LYS A 134 19.37 10.85 1.69
C LYS A 134 20.20 9.61 1.35
N LYS A 135 19.52 8.55 0.91
CA LYS A 135 20.16 7.31 0.49
C LYS A 135 20.74 7.43 -0.91
N ALA A 136 21.92 6.86 -1.10
CA ALA A 136 22.40 6.61 -2.45
C ALA A 136 21.43 5.63 -3.12
N TRP A 137 21.11 5.87 -4.39
CA TRP A 137 20.09 5.10 -5.06
C TRP A 137 20.39 3.59 -5.12
N GLN A 138 21.66 3.21 -5.11
CA GLN A 138 22.12 1.81 -5.04
C GLN A 138 21.74 1.12 -3.73
N GLU A 139 21.49 1.88 -2.67
CA GLU A 139 21.02 1.36 -1.37
C GLU A 139 19.51 1.21 -1.33
N VAL A 140 18.78 1.82 -2.29
CA VAL A 140 17.32 1.78 -2.36
C VAL A 140 16.87 0.50 -3.05
N PRO A 141 16.03 -0.35 -2.42
CA PRO A 141 15.52 -1.57 -3.03
C PRO A 141 14.84 -1.32 -4.38
N LEU A 142 14.99 -2.23 -5.33
CA LEU A 142 14.35 -2.12 -6.65
C LEU A 142 12.84 -1.88 -6.53
N PHE A 143 12.15 -2.60 -5.65
CA PHE A 143 10.71 -2.45 -5.46
C PHE A 143 10.33 -1.05 -4.98
N ALA A 144 11.12 -0.44 -4.10
CA ALA A 144 10.89 0.93 -3.66
C ALA A 144 11.01 1.92 -4.83
N ARG A 145 12.02 1.74 -5.71
CA ARG A 145 12.22 2.58 -6.91
C ARG A 145 11.10 2.44 -7.93
N ILE A 146 10.63 1.21 -8.16
CA ILE A 146 9.48 0.93 -9.03
C ILE A 146 8.22 1.61 -8.48
N ILE A 147 7.93 1.44 -7.19
CA ILE A 147 6.76 2.02 -6.53
C ILE A 147 6.83 3.55 -6.58
N HIS A 148 7.99 4.16 -6.27
CA HIS A 148 8.20 5.60 -6.36
C HIS A 148 7.83 6.16 -7.73
N LEU A 149 8.32 5.55 -8.80
CA LEU A 149 8.03 6.02 -10.15
C LEU A 149 6.54 5.88 -10.47
N ALA A 150 5.92 4.75 -10.15
CA ALA A 150 4.51 4.49 -10.42
C ALA A 150 3.60 5.45 -9.64
N ASP A 151 3.92 5.73 -8.37
CA ASP A 151 3.21 6.66 -7.50
C ASP A 151 3.24 8.08 -8.05
N VAL A 152 4.43 8.61 -8.35
CA VAL A 152 4.59 9.97 -8.90
C VAL A 152 3.88 10.11 -10.25
N ILE A 153 3.95 9.10 -11.12
CA ILE A 153 3.26 9.14 -12.41
C ILE A 153 1.74 9.10 -12.23
N ASP A 154 1.21 8.34 -11.29
CA ASP A 154 -0.22 8.34 -10.99
C ASP A 154 -0.69 9.72 -10.52
N ALA A 155 0.05 10.35 -9.61
CA ALA A 155 -0.24 11.69 -9.11
C ALA A 155 -0.23 12.74 -10.24
N ILE A 156 0.78 12.71 -11.11
CA ILE A 156 0.88 13.63 -12.25
C ILE A 156 -0.26 13.42 -13.24
N ALA A 157 -0.55 12.16 -13.61
CA ALA A 157 -1.61 11.84 -14.54
C ALA A 157 -2.99 12.31 -14.06
N ASN A 158 -3.24 12.26 -12.75
CA ASN A 158 -4.49 12.72 -12.16
C ASN A 158 -4.64 14.25 -12.21
N ASN A 159 -3.54 15.01 -12.22
CA ASN A 159 -3.55 16.47 -12.31
C ASN A 159 -3.67 17.00 -13.75
N ILE A 160 -3.52 16.16 -14.78
CA ILE A 160 -3.67 16.54 -16.18
C ILE A 160 -5.14 16.48 -16.61
N LYS A 161 -5.72 17.60 -17.01
CA LYS A 161 -7.15 17.70 -17.38
C LYS A 161 -7.52 16.95 -18.65
N PHE A 162 -6.66 16.96 -19.66
CA PHE A 162 -6.95 16.39 -20.97
C PHE A 162 -6.39 14.97 -21.09
N ARG A 163 -7.29 14.00 -21.16
CA ARG A 163 -6.97 12.57 -21.21
C ARG A 163 -5.96 12.22 -22.32
N GLN A 164 -6.11 12.83 -23.51
CA GLN A 164 -5.27 12.55 -24.67
C GLN A 164 -3.80 12.96 -24.45
N GLU A 165 -3.56 13.92 -23.56
CA GLU A 165 -2.22 14.47 -23.30
C GLU A 165 -1.49 13.77 -22.15
N LYS A 166 -2.22 12.99 -21.35
CA LYS A 166 -1.65 12.39 -20.13
C LYS A 166 -0.44 11.52 -20.40
N TRP A 167 -0.56 10.61 -21.36
CA TRP A 167 0.55 9.74 -21.73
C TRP A 167 1.79 10.51 -22.15
N ASP A 168 1.63 11.40 -23.11
CA ASP A 168 2.75 12.16 -23.70
C ASP A 168 3.43 13.03 -22.62
N LYS A 169 2.64 13.75 -21.81
CA LYS A 169 3.16 14.57 -20.70
C LYS A 169 3.85 13.73 -19.61
N CYS A 170 3.33 12.56 -19.26
CA CYS A 170 4.00 11.68 -18.32
C CYS A 170 5.32 11.16 -18.89
N CYS A 171 5.38 10.76 -20.15
CA CYS A 171 6.62 10.35 -20.80
C CYS A 171 7.66 11.49 -20.86
N GLU A 172 7.25 12.68 -21.24
CA GLU A 172 8.12 13.88 -21.25
C GLU A 172 8.67 14.17 -19.84
N PHE A 173 7.82 14.07 -18.82
CA PHE A 173 8.23 14.27 -17.44
C PHE A 173 9.24 13.21 -17.00
N LEU A 174 9.00 11.93 -17.29
CA LEU A 174 9.92 10.84 -16.96
C LEU A 174 11.31 11.06 -17.57
N VAL A 175 11.36 11.36 -18.86
CA VAL A 175 12.63 11.61 -19.55
C VAL A 175 13.36 12.82 -18.95
N LYS A 176 12.63 13.88 -18.60
CA LYS A 176 13.21 15.08 -17.98
C LYS A 176 13.74 14.81 -16.55
N GLN A 177 13.11 13.91 -15.83
CA GLN A 177 13.46 13.61 -14.43
C GLN A 177 14.37 12.38 -14.26
N LYS A 178 14.81 11.79 -15.37
CA LYS A 178 15.77 10.69 -15.40
C LYS A 178 17.08 11.10 -14.72
N GLY A 179 17.59 10.27 -13.80
CA GLY A 179 18.77 10.56 -12.98
C GLY A 179 18.58 11.63 -11.89
N VAL A 180 17.38 12.21 -11.77
CA VAL A 180 17.04 13.22 -10.74
C VAL A 180 16.04 12.63 -9.74
N LEU A 181 14.81 12.39 -10.16
CA LEU A 181 13.80 11.74 -9.34
C LEU A 181 13.89 10.22 -9.48
N PHE A 182 14.06 9.72 -10.70
CA PHE A 182 14.00 8.30 -11.05
C PHE A 182 15.35 7.82 -11.58
N ASP A 183 15.70 6.59 -11.26
CA ASP A 183 16.85 5.96 -11.90
C ASP A 183 16.58 5.60 -13.35
N ASP A 184 17.66 5.45 -14.10
CA ASP A 184 17.62 5.26 -15.54
C ASP A 184 16.88 3.98 -15.94
N GLU A 185 17.12 2.87 -15.23
CA GLU A 185 16.51 1.59 -15.53
C GLU A 185 15.00 1.60 -15.24
N CYS A 186 14.54 2.28 -14.17
CA CYS A 186 13.10 2.40 -13.90
C CYS A 186 12.39 3.22 -14.98
N VAL A 187 13.00 4.28 -15.49
CA VAL A 187 12.44 5.06 -16.60
C VAL A 187 12.36 4.19 -17.87
N GLU A 188 13.42 3.45 -18.19
CA GLU A 188 13.44 2.53 -19.34
C GLU A 188 12.39 1.44 -19.20
N ALA A 189 12.28 0.82 -18.03
CA ALA A 189 11.27 -0.19 -17.74
C ALA A 189 9.85 0.35 -17.90
N PHE A 190 9.57 1.59 -17.46
CA PHE A 190 8.26 2.21 -17.67
C PHE A 190 7.96 2.38 -19.16
N LEU A 191 8.88 2.99 -19.91
CA LEU A 191 8.70 3.29 -21.34
C LEU A 191 8.59 2.02 -22.20
N GLU A 192 9.21 0.91 -21.79
CA GLU A 192 9.17 -0.37 -22.50
C GLU A 192 7.93 -1.21 -22.12
N MET A 193 7.59 -1.26 -20.83
CA MET A 193 6.56 -2.17 -20.31
C MET A 193 5.16 -1.54 -20.21
N ILE A 194 5.06 -0.21 -20.15
CA ILE A 194 3.78 0.49 -20.09
C ILE A 194 3.48 1.10 -21.46
N SER A 195 2.43 0.60 -22.10
CA SER A 195 1.96 1.17 -23.38
C SER A 195 0.91 2.26 -23.15
N LYS A 196 0.61 3.02 -24.20
CA LYS A 196 -0.50 4.00 -24.17
C LYS A 196 -1.84 3.35 -23.86
N GLU A 197 -2.09 2.13 -24.35
CA GLU A 197 -3.29 1.34 -24.08
C GLU A 197 -3.33 0.88 -22.61
N THR A 198 -2.17 0.49 -22.06
CA THR A 198 -2.04 0.20 -20.63
C THR A 198 -2.44 1.43 -19.82
N PHE A 199 -1.92 2.58 -20.20
CA PHE A 199 -2.21 3.86 -19.52
C PHE A 199 -3.68 4.26 -19.63
N VAL A 200 -4.32 4.07 -20.80
CA VAL A 200 -5.77 4.28 -20.97
C VAL A 200 -6.58 3.39 -20.05
N SER A 201 -6.14 2.14 -19.82
CA SER A 201 -6.83 1.22 -18.92
C SER A 201 -6.88 1.67 -17.46
N LEU A 202 -5.92 2.53 -17.03
CA LEU A 202 -5.94 3.13 -15.69
C LEU A 202 -7.13 4.07 -15.49
N GLU A 203 -7.56 4.74 -16.58
CA GLU A 203 -8.65 5.71 -16.52
C GLU A 203 -10.03 5.10 -16.68
N ASP A 204 -10.19 4.09 -17.52
CA ASP A 204 -11.48 3.41 -17.73
C ASP A 204 -11.76 2.32 -16.69
N GLY A 205 -10.79 2.04 -15.82
CA GLY A 205 -10.92 1.08 -14.73
C GLY A 205 -10.70 -0.39 -15.12
N THR A 206 -10.43 -0.68 -16.40
CA THR A 206 -10.19 -2.07 -16.86
C THR A 206 -8.87 -2.64 -16.37
N PHE A 207 -7.94 -1.79 -15.90
CA PHE A 207 -6.68 -2.21 -15.30
C PHE A 207 -6.87 -3.15 -14.09
N GLU A 208 -7.96 -3.02 -13.36
CA GLU A 208 -8.18 -3.78 -12.13
C GLU A 208 -8.28 -5.29 -12.40
N SER A 209 -9.03 -5.69 -13.44
CA SER A 209 -9.06 -7.10 -13.86
C SER A 209 -7.70 -7.59 -14.33
N LYS A 210 -6.99 -6.76 -15.13
CA LYS A 210 -5.65 -7.08 -15.62
C LYS A 210 -4.62 -7.22 -14.50
N LEU A 211 -4.71 -6.40 -13.45
CA LEU A 211 -3.86 -6.54 -12.25
C LEU A 211 -4.00 -7.95 -11.65
N TRP A 212 -5.25 -8.41 -11.47
CA TRP A 212 -5.50 -9.73 -10.88
C TRP A 212 -5.24 -10.90 -11.81
N GLU A 213 -5.12 -10.68 -13.12
CA GLU A 213 -4.62 -11.66 -14.07
C GLU A 213 -3.09 -11.81 -14.00
N ILE A 214 -2.37 -10.70 -13.77
CA ILE A 214 -0.90 -10.70 -13.67
C ILE A 214 -0.45 -11.23 -12.30
N VAL A 215 -1.12 -10.83 -11.22
CA VAL A 215 -0.75 -11.20 -9.85
C VAL A 215 -1.57 -12.41 -9.41
N PRO A 216 -0.95 -13.59 -9.27
CA PRO A 216 -1.68 -14.79 -8.88
C PRO A 216 -2.21 -14.68 -7.46
N ARG A 217 -3.53 -14.67 -7.34
CA ARG A 217 -4.22 -14.70 -6.05
C ARG A 217 -4.32 -16.15 -5.57
N LYS A 218 -3.47 -16.52 -4.62
CA LYS A 218 -3.44 -17.88 -4.05
C LYS A 218 -3.75 -17.83 -2.57
N LYS A 219 -4.66 -18.69 -2.14
CA LYS A 219 -4.87 -18.94 -0.72
C LYS A 219 -3.67 -19.67 -0.16
N GLN A 220 -3.15 -19.18 0.96
CA GLN A 220 -2.02 -19.76 1.69
C GLN A 220 -2.47 -20.15 3.09
N MET A 221 -1.89 -21.23 3.59
CA MET A 221 -2.17 -21.73 4.95
C MET A 221 -1.25 -21.03 5.93
N PHE A 222 -1.83 -20.44 6.98
CA PHE A 222 -1.09 -19.76 8.03
C PHE A 222 -1.50 -20.30 9.40
N ASP A 223 -0.53 -20.35 10.30
CA ASP A 223 -0.80 -20.60 11.71
C ASP A 223 -1.59 -19.44 12.33
N TRP A 224 -2.13 -19.69 13.53
CA TRP A 224 -2.98 -18.74 14.22
C TRP A 224 -2.27 -17.41 14.55
N ASN A 225 -0.97 -17.44 14.91
CA ASN A 225 -0.22 -16.23 15.24
C ASN A 225 -0.02 -15.36 14.02
N THR A 226 0.32 -15.95 12.89
CA THR A 226 0.42 -15.23 11.61
C THR A 226 -0.92 -14.62 11.20
N CYS A 227 -2.02 -15.37 11.32
CA CYS A 227 -3.37 -14.85 11.06
C CYS A 227 -3.72 -13.67 11.96
N LYS A 228 -3.33 -13.74 13.24
CA LYS A 228 -3.50 -12.64 14.19
C LYS A 228 -2.70 -11.40 13.77
N ASN A 229 -1.44 -11.57 13.42
CA ASN A 229 -0.59 -10.46 12.98
C ASN A 229 -1.17 -9.75 11.75
N ILE A 230 -1.65 -10.52 10.77
CA ILE A 230 -2.34 -10.00 9.59
C ILE A 230 -3.60 -9.21 10.01
N ALA A 231 -4.43 -9.79 10.85
CA ALA A 231 -5.66 -9.13 11.32
C ALA A 231 -5.36 -7.86 12.13
N ASP A 232 -4.32 -7.88 12.99
CA ASP A 232 -3.88 -6.73 13.76
C ASP A 232 -3.34 -5.60 12.88
N PHE A 233 -2.60 -5.93 11.80
CA PHE A 233 -2.16 -4.96 10.82
C PHE A 233 -3.36 -4.21 10.23
N PHE A 234 -4.31 -4.95 9.69
CA PHE A 234 -5.47 -4.35 9.04
C PHE A 234 -6.39 -3.60 10.01
N ALA A 235 -6.59 -4.13 11.22
CA ALA A 235 -7.39 -3.46 12.23
C ALA A 235 -6.77 -2.13 12.67
N ASN A 236 -5.44 -2.05 12.78
CA ASN A 236 -4.74 -0.81 13.14
C ASN A 236 -5.01 0.30 12.14
N ILE A 237 -4.89 0.02 10.83
CA ILE A 237 -5.12 1.00 9.77
C ILE A 237 -6.54 1.59 9.87
N VAL A 238 -7.56 0.72 10.02
CA VAL A 238 -8.96 1.17 10.14
C VAL A 238 -9.20 1.98 11.42
N ASP A 239 -8.55 1.62 12.51
CA ASP A 239 -8.73 2.29 13.81
C ASP A 239 -8.19 3.73 13.84
N TYR A 240 -7.22 4.07 12.99
CA TYR A 240 -6.72 5.45 12.88
C TYR A 240 -7.74 6.43 12.29
N LYS A 241 -8.68 5.95 11.48
CA LYS A 241 -9.71 6.82 10.88
C LYS A 241 -10.61 7.48 11.94
N SER A 242 -10.99 6.75 12.99
CA SER A 242 -11.93 7.26 13.99
C SER A 242 -11.83 6.52 15.32
N PRO A 243 -11.60 7.22 16.43
CA PRO A 243 -11.69 6.63 17.78
C PRO A 243 -13.08 6.03 18.08
N PHE A 244 -14.13 6.55 17.42
CA PHE A 244 -15.49 6.02 17.53
C PHE A 244 -15.59 4.66 16.83
N THR A 245 -15.08 4.56 15.62
CA THR A 245 -15.07 3.29 14.83
C THR A 245 -14.29 2.20 15.56
N SER A 246 -13.14 2.54 16.13
CA SER A 246 -12.34 1.61 16.94
C SER A 246 -13.12 1.10 18.15
N ARG A 247 -13.73 1.99 18.95
CA ARG A 247 -14.55 1.60 20.12
C ARG A 247 -15.78 0.78 19.73
N HIS A 248 -16.46 1.18 18.65
CA HIS A 248 -17.61 0.45 18.13
C HIS A 248 -17.23 -0.97 17.68
N SER A 249 -16.16 -1.12 16.91
CA SER A 249 -15.70 -2.42 16.43
C SER A 249 -15.24 -3.36 17.56
N ILE A 250 -14.59 -2.81 18.61
CA ILE A 250 -14.25 -3.59 19.81
C ILE A 250 -15.55 -4.06 20.50
N GLY A 251 -16.52 -3.16 20.69
CA GLY A 251 -17.80 -3.52 21.32
C GLY A 251 -18.59 -4.57 20.53
N VAL A 252 -18.59 -4.46 19.20
CA VAL A 252 -19.22 -5.48 18.32
C VAL A 252 -18.51 -6.83 18.46
N ALA A 253 -17.17 -6.86 18.45
CA ALA A 253 -16.40 -8.08 18.59
C ALA A 253 -16.66 -8.75 19.96
N GLU A 254 -16.69 -7.98 21.05
CA GLU A 254 -16.99 -8.47 22.39
C GLU A 254 -18.41 -9.08 22.48
N LYS A 255 -19.40 -8.39 21.91
CA LYS A 255 -20.79 -8.88 21.88
C LYS A 255 -20.94 -10.13 21.02
N ALA A 256 -20.29 -10.17 19.85
CA ALA A 256 -20.28 -11.34 18.98
C ALA A 256 -19.64 -12.55 19.69
N ALA A 257 -18.52 -12.35 20.39
CA ALA A 257 -17.88 -13.41 21.17
C ALA A 257 -18.78 -13.92 22.32
N GLN A 258 -19.44 -12.98 23.06
CA GLN A 258 -20.39 -13.34 24.11
C GLN A 258 -21.58 -14.15 23.55
N TYR A 259 -22.12 -13.74 22.42
CA TYR A 259 -23.23 -14.42 21.78
C TYR A 259 -22.80 -15.81 21.26
N ALA A 260 -21.65 -15.91 20.60
CA ALA A 260 -21.10 -17.17 20.15
C ALA A 260 -20.91 -18.16 21.31
N LYS A 261 -20.42 -17.67 22.45
CA LYS A 261 -20.32 -18.45 23.67
C LYS A 261 -21.69 -18.92 24.16
N TYR A 262 -22.68 -18.05 24.19
CA TYR A 262 -24.05 -18.36 24.63
C TYR A 262 -24.70 -19.48 23.81
N ILE A 263 -24.54 -19.45 22.47
CA ILE A 263 -25.10 -20.47 21.57
C ILE A 263 -24.22 -21.72 21.42
N GLY A 264 -23.12 -21.81 22.17
CA GLY A 264 -22.19 -22.96 22.10
C GLY A 264 -21.38 -23.00 20.80
N CYS A 265 -21.21 -21.91 20.10
CA CYS A 265 -20.42 -21.83 18.86
C CYS A 265 -18.92 -21.98 19.15
N LEU A 266 -18.25 -22.87 18.41
CA LEU A 266 -16.81 -23.09 18.54
C LEU A 266 -15.93 -21.87 18.23
N LEU A 267 -16.48 -20.88 17.51
CA LEU A 267 -15.78 -19.62 17.22
C LEU A 267 -15.44 -18.80 18.46
N TYR A 268 -16.14 -19.02 19.58
CA TYR A 268 -15.83 -18.31 20.82
C TYR A 268 -14.49 -18.71 21.43
N THR A 269 -13.93 -19.85 21.06
CA THR A 269 -12.60 -20.29 21.51
C THR A 269 -11.44 -19.56 20.83
N SER A 270 -11.76 -18.75 19.83
CA SER A 270 -10.80 -17.92 19.13
C SER A 270 -11.09 -16.46 19.48
N PRO A 271 -10.35 -15.86 20.44
CA PRO A 271 -10.53 -14.45 20.75
C PRO A 271 -10.30 -13.60 19.49
N SER A 272 -11.11 -12.55 19.35
CA SER A 272 -10.90 -11.56 18.29
C SER A 272 -9.49 -10.97 18.41
N PRO A 273 -8.82 -10.63 17.30
CA PRO A 273 -7.54 -9.91 17.34
C PRO A 273 -7.57 -8.66 18.22
N ARG A 274 -8.74 -8.06 18.42
CA ARG A 274 -8.95 -6.91 19.31
C ARG A 274 -9.08 -7.28 20.77
N ASP A 275 -9.63 -8.44 21.10
CA ASP A 275 -9.73 -8.92 22.47
C ASP A 275 -8.35 -9.26 23.06
N MET A 276 -7.41 -9.66 22.21
CA MET A 276 -6.06 -10.02 22.60
C MET A 276 -5.13 -8.81 22.84
N ARG A 277 -5.54 -7.60 22.49
CA ARG A 277 -4.80 -6.35 22.83
C ARG A 277 -4.95 -5.92 24.28
N ARG A 278 -5.85 -6.54 25.05
CA ARG A 278 -6.13 -6.20 26.45
C ARG A 278 -5.47 -7.12 27.46
N SER A 279 -4.78 -8.15 27.03
CA SER A 279 -3.95 -9.03 27.84
C SER A 279 -2.46 -8.74 27.66
#